data_09d5ab0e763e0e40f7e2cb104a17d77f
#
_entry.id   09d5ab0e763e0e40f7e2cb104a17d77f
#
_cell.length_a   1.000
_cell.length_b   1.000
_cell.length_c   1.000
_cell.angle_alpha   90.00
_cell.angle_beta   90.00
_cell.angle_gamma   90.00
#
_symmetry.space_group_name_H-M   'P 1'
#
loop_
_entity.id
_entity.type
_entity.pdbx_description
1 polymer ?
#
loop_
_entity_poly.entity_id
_entity_poly.type
_entity_poly.pdbx_seq_one_letter_code
_entity_poly.pdbx_strand_id
1 'polypeptide(L)'
;MATIKDIAKKAGVAQGTVSNVLNGKGNVSSDKIRRVLEAARQLGYVPNERAALLRKGTNDCLALVMPDSRARQYEDFYFSFKDYAQEHGYLVSRHLTNENSPESEVAAFSEAKVRQVKGIACISAVAGTASETVIYKNSGIFGEMEPDSNNGTDIPVLFVDRKTGFPSDFIGFDYEKAGQAMAEKALQAGYRSICLLTGNPDYSSEKDFCRGFLTRMEGSACQVIQIWTDSFRKYQNIMQIFNGTLPQAFFISNYGFAESAKDMCTTFYGKEEGSPDIYTVSPLFTIPENDFIKYEMNYRQLGKRAAKMLIQKAEETGGEEKTAEEYTAEESTAEKKGLWGGIPENSESENH
;
A
#
# COMPACT_ATOMS: atom_id res chain seq x y z
N MET A 1 -33.68 -22.36 -4.82
CA MET A 1 -32.35 -22.29 -5.40
C MET A 1 -31.90 -23.65 -5.85
N ALA A 2 -31.40 -23.80 -7.08
CA ALA A 2 -30.90 -25.09 -7.57
C ALA A 2 -29.66 -25.53 -6.77
N THR A 3 -29.55 -26.84 -6.52
CA THR A 3 -28.46 -27.45 -5.75
C THR A 3 -27.59 -28.37 -6.63
N ILE A 4 -26.42 -28.75 -6.16
CA ILE A 4 -25.54 -29.75 -6.83
C ILE A 4 -26.33 -31.07 -7.02
N LYS A 5 -27.22 -31.42 -6.11
CA LYS A 5 -28.06 -32.59 -6.18
C LYS A 5 -29.06 -32.52 -7.35
N ASP A 6 -29.62 -31.33 -7.59
CA ASP A 6 -30.57 -31.13 -8.72
C ASP A 6 -29.85 -31.20 -10.07
N ILE A 7 -28.62 -30.63 -10.15
CA ILE A 7 -27.78 -30.76 -11.35
C ILE A 7 -27.41 -32.21 -11.61
N ALA A 8 -27.00 -32.95 -10.57
CA ALA A 8 -26.65 -34.38 -10.67
C ALA A 8 -27.80 -35.20 -11.22
N LYS A 9 -29.00 -34.97 -10.67
CA LYS A 9 -30.23 -35.64 -11.14
C LYS A 9 -30.55 -35.31 -12.60
N LYS A 10 -30.48 -34.03 -12.97
CA LYS A 10 -30.76 -33.55 -14.33
C LYS A 10 -29.73 -34.02 -15.36
N ALA A 11 -28.44 -33.97 -15.00
CA ALA A 11 -27.35 -34.41 -15.85
C ALA A 11 -27.14 -35.92 -15.90
N GLY A 12 -27.80 -36.69 -15.03
CA GLY A 12 -27.65 -38.14 -14.93
C GLY A 12 -26.24 -38.57 -14.53
N VAL A 13 -25.64 -37.91 -13.56
CA VAL A 13 -24.29 -38.20 -13.03
C VAL A 13 -24.28 -38.16 -11.51
N ALA A 14 -23.22 -38.70 -10.89
CA ALA A 14 -23.07 -38.62 -9.44
C ALA A 14 -22.77 -37.17 -8.99
N GLN A 15 -23.13 -36.80 -7.74
CA GLN A 15 -22.87 -35.46 -7.18
C GLN A 15 -21.36 -35.10 -7.17
N GLY A 16 -20.49 -36.11 -6.91
CA GLY A 16 -19.03 -35.93 -6.99
C GLY A 16 -18.55 -35.56 -8.39
N THR A 17 -19.19 -36.11 -9.45
CA THR A 17 -18.89 -35.75 -10.83
C THR A 17 -19.28 -34.30 -11.12
N VAL A 18 -20.44 -33.85 -10.65
CA VAL A 18 -20.88 -32.47 -10.78
C VAL A 18 -19.90 -31.53 -10.06
N SER A 19 -19.50 -31.90 -8.84
CA SER A 19 -18.53 -31.12 -8.07
C SER A 19 -17.17 -30.99 -8.80
N ASN A 20 -16.68 -32.10 -9.37
CA ASN A 20 -15.41 -32.09 -10.12
C ASN A 20 -15.49 -31.21 -11.37
N VAL A 21 -16.62 -31.30 -12.12
CA VAL A 21 -16.81 -30.48 -13.33
C VAL A 21 -16.89 -28.99 -13.00
N LEU A 22 -17.67 -28.62 -11.97
CA LEU A 22 -17.88 -27.24 -11.58
C LEU A 22 -16.60 -26.60 -10.96
N ASN A 23 -15.70 -27.42 -10.41
CA ASN A 23 -14.42 -26.97 -9.83
C ASN A 23 -13.22 -27.17 -10.79
N GLY A 24 -13.44 -27.54 -12.06
CA GLY A 24 -12.36 -27.73 -13.04
C GLY A 24 -11.39 -28.88 -12.73
N LYS A 25 -11.73 -29.78 -11.79
CA LYS A 25 -10.88 -30.91 -11.41
C LYS A 25 -10.95 -32.00 -12.48
N GLY A 26 -9.79 -32.38 -13.07
CA GLY A 26 -9.64 -33.29 -14.18
C GLY A 26 -10.18 -34.72 -13.94
N ASN A 27 -10.18 -35.54 -15.02
CA ASN A 27 -10.70 -36.94 -15.14
C ASN A 27 -12.21 -37.09 -15.28
N VAL A 28 -12.89 -36.13 -15.88
CA VAL A 28 -14.30 -36.29 -16.30
C VAL A 28 -14.36 -36.25 -17.82
N SER A 29 -15.08 -37.22 -18.44
CA SER A 29 -15.20 -37.24 -19.90
C SER A 29 -15.94 -36.01 -20.43
N SER A 30 -15.56 -35.56 -21.64
CA SER A 30 -16.12 -34.38 -22.30
C SER A 30 -17.64 -34.38 -22.38
N ASP A 31 -18.26 -35.56 -22.58
CA ASP A 31 -19.72 -35.70 -22.61
C ASP A 31 -20.34 -35.38 -21.25
N LYS A 32 -19.78 -35.91 -20.15
CA LYS A 32 -20.25 -35.60 -18.80
C LYS A 32 -20.08 -34.13 -18.45
N ILE A 33 -18.95 -33.53 -18.85
CA ILE A 33 -18.71 -32.08 -18.66
C ILE A 33 -19.81 -31.27 -19.35
N ARG A 34 -20.07 -31.53 -20.63
CA ARG A 34 -21.10 -30.86 -21.41
C ARG A 34 -22.48 -30.97 -20.75
N ARG A 35 -22.89 -32.20 -20.35
CA ARG A 35 -24.20 -32.45 -19.71
C ARG A 35 -24.37 -31.75 -18.38
N VAL A 36 -23.31 -31.68 -17.55
CA VAL A 36 -23.32 -30.95 -16.26
C VAL A 36 -23.45 -29.48 -16.47
N LEU A 37 -22.66 -28.87 -17.38
CA LEU A 37 -22.71 -27.44 -17.64
C LEU A 37 -24.06 -27.01 -18.21
N GLU A 38 -24.64 -27.82 -19.10
CA GLU A 38 -25.97 -27.55 -19.66
C GLU A 38 -27.07 -27.65 -18.61
N ALA A 39 -27.02 -28.65 -17.75
CA ALA A 39 -27.95 -28.81 -16.64
C ALA A 39 -27.87 -27.67 -15.63
N ALA A 40 -26.65 -27.21 -15.30
CA ALA A 40 -26.42 -26.07 -14.42
C ALA A 40 -27.02 -24.78 -15.01
N ARG A 41 -26.78 -24.52 -16.30
CA ARG A 41 -27.36 -23.37 -17.01
C ARG A 41 -28.88 -23.38 -17.04
N GLN A 42 -29.48 -24.53 -17.36
CA GLN A 42 -30.94 -24.68 -17.45
C GLN A 42 -31.63 -24.55 -16.09
N LEU A 43 -30.94 -24.86 -14.99
CA LEU A 43 -31.44 -24.74 -13.63
C LEU A 43 -31.14 -23.38 -13.01
N GLY A 44 -30.47 -22.49 -13.71
CA GLY A 44 -30.01 -21.18 -13.16
C GLY A 44 -29.14 -21.36 -11.94
N TYR A 45 -28.32 -22.42 -11.92
CA TYR A 45 -27.44 -22.68 -10.77
C TYR A 45 -26.33 -21.62 -10.68
N VAL A 46 -26.29 -20.94 -9.55
CA VAL A 46 -25.18 -20.08 -9.16
C VAL A 46 -24.36 -20.82 -8.10
N PRO A 47 -23.04 -21.02 -8.32
CA PRO A 47 -22.18 -21.64 -7.32
C PRO A 47 -22.34 -20.96 -5.96
N ASN A 48 -22.56 -21.74 -4.91
CA ASN A 48 -22.61 -21.21 -3.56
C ASN A 48 -21.16 -21.08 -3.05
N GLU A 49 -20.61 -19.88 -3.17
CA GLU A 49 -19.25 -19.57 -2.74
C GLU A 49 -19.03 -19.92 -1.27
N ARG A 50 -20.01 -19.68 -0.39
CA ARG A 50 -19.92 -20.06 1.03
C ARG A 50 -19.75 -21.57 1.22
N ALA A 51 -20.45 -22.39 0.42
CA ALA A 51 -20.30 -23.84 0.49
C ALA A 51 -18.98 -24.33 -0.16
N ALA A 52 -18.41 -23.58 -1.08
CA ALA A 52 -17.08 -23.85 -1.63
C ALA A 52 -15.98 -23.49 -0.60
N LEU A 53 -16.13 -22.38 0.10
CA LEU A 53 -15.25 -21.92 1.18
C LEU A 53 -15.18 -22.93 2.35
N LEU A 54 -16.34 -23.42 2.81
CA LEU A 54 -16.41 -24.45 3.86
C LEU A 54 -15.69 -25.76 3.50
N ARG A 55 -15.49 -26.03 2.21
CA ARG A 55 -14.78 -27.23 1.75
C ARG A 55 -13.29 -27.01 1.53
N LYS A 56 -12.88 -25.79 1.21
CA LYS A 56 -11.46 -25.45 0.97
C LYS A 56 -10.72 -25.03 2.25
N GLY A 57 -11.44 -24.64 3.31
CA GLY A 57 -10.87 -24.15 4.56
C GLY A 57 -10.39 -22.69 4.48
N THR A 58 -10.09 -22.18 3.29
CA THR A 58 -9.72 -20.78 3.01
C THR A 58 -10.44 -20.28 1.77
N ASN A 59 -10.62 -18.99 1.69
CA ASN A 59 -11.18 -18.31 0.54
C ASN A 59 -10.00 -17.79 -0.33
N ASP A 60 -10.09 -17.90 -1.65
CA ASP A 60 -9.10 -17.37 -2.57
C ASP A 60 -9.20 -15.81 -2.60
N CYS A 61 -9.13 -15.19 -1.43
CA CYS A 61 -9.27 -13.76 -1.20
C CYS A 61 -8.10 -13.24 -0.35
N LEU A 62 -7.57 -12.11 -0.74
CA LEU A 62 -6.65 -11.31 0.07
C LEU A 62 -7.41 -10.13 0.67
N ALA A 63 -7.08 -9.75 1.90
CA ALA A 63 -7.58 -8.52 2.49
C ALA A 63 -6.56 -7.40 2.31
N LEU A 64 -7.03 -6.23 1.92
CA LEU A 64 -6.25 -5.00 1.92
C LEU A 64 -6.85 -4.04 2.93
N VAL A 65 -6.14 -3.84 4.03
CA VAL A 65 -6.48 -2.90 5.10
C VAL A 65 -5.72 -1.61 4.85
N MET A 66 -6.42 -0.48 4.79
CA MET A 66 -5.79 0.80 4.45
C MET A 66 -6.58 1.99 4.99
N PRO A 67 -5.95 3.15 5.25
CA PRO A 67 -6.64 4.33 5.71
C PRO A 67 -7.78 4.76 4.77
N ASP A 68 -8.88 5.24 5.33
CA ASP A 68 -9.94 5.94 4.58
C ASP A 68 -9.43 7.32 4.15
N SER A 69 -8.66 7.33 3.09
CA SER A 69 -8.04 8.51 2.53
C SER A 69 -8.35 8.64 1.06
N ARG A 70 -8.66 9.86 0.62
CA ARG A 70 -8.86 10.19 -0.80
C ARG A 70 -7.56 10.48 -1.54
N ALA A 71 -6.42 10.25 -0.89
CA ALA A 71 -5.12 10.47 -1.48
C ALA A 71 -4.89 9.52 -2.67
N ARG A 72 -4.57 10.09 -3.81
CA ARG A 72 -4.45 9.38 -5.10
C ARG A 72 -3.45 8.23 -5.06
N GLN A 73 -2.37 8.36 -4.30
CA GLN A 73 -1.38 7.28 -4.16
C GLN A 73 -1.98 5.98 -3.62
N TYR A 74 -2.95 6.07 -2.72
CA TYR A 74 -3.61 4.88 -2.17
C TYR A 74 -4.56 4.21 -3.17
N GLU A 75 -5.19 4.99 -4.05
CA GLU A 75 -5.96 4.43 -5.15
C GLU A 75 -5.05 3.74 -6.18
N ASP A 76 -3.93 4.38 -6.56
CA ASP A 76 -2.95 3.79 -7.48
C ASP A 76 -2.34 2.49 -6.91
N PHE A 77 -2.07 2.46 -5.60
CA PHE A 77 -1.66 1.26 -4.89
C PHE A 77 -2.74 0.17 -4.94
N TYR A 78 -3.98 0.53 -4.53
CA TYR A 78 -5.09 -0.41 -4.48
C TYR A 78 -5.35 -1.07 -5.84
N PHE A 79 -5.47 -0.29 -6.90
CA PHE A 79 -5.77 -0.84 -8.21
C PHE A 79 -4.67 -1.76 -8.71
N SER A 80 -3.40 -1.39 -8.55
CA SER A 80 -2.29 -2.23 -8.99
C SER A 80 -2.13 -3.51 -8.15
N PHE A 81 -2.37 -3.43 -6.85
CA PHE A 81 -2.43 -4.60 -5.96
C PHE A 81 -3.55 -5.55 -6.38
N LYS A 82 -4.76 -5.00 -6.57
CA LYS A 82 -5.95 -5.75 -6.96
C LYS A 82 -5.77 -6.42 -8.33
N ASP A 83 -5.30 -5.67 -9.32
CA ASP A 83 -5.14 -6.19 -10.69
C ASP A 83 -4.14 -7.36 -10.70
N TYR A 84 -3.00 -7.21 -10.04
CA TYR A 84 -2.02 -8.30 -9.91
C TYR A 84 -2.59 -9.51 -9.17
N ALA A 85 -3.32 -9.30 -8.07
CA ALA A 85 -3.95 -10.39 -7.33
C ALA A 85 -4.99 -11.14 -8.20
N GLN A 86 -5.81 -10.40 -8.96
CA GLN A 86 -6.81 -10.99 -9.86
C GLN A 86 -6.19 -11.79 -11.00
N GLU A 87 -5.09 -11.33 -11.59
CA GLU A 87 -4.32 -12.07 -12.60
C GLU A 87 -3.81 -13.41 -12.06
N HIS A 88 -3.59 -13.51 -10.74
CA HIS A 88 -3.15 -14.73 -10.06
C HIS A 88 -4.28 -15.52 -9.38
N GLY A 89 -5.55 -15.21 -9.71
CA GLY A 89 -6.72 -15.97 -9.24
C GLY A 89 -7.23 -15.61 -7.85
N TYR A 90 -6.76 -14.48 -7.28
CA TYR A 90 -7.22 -13.99 -5.97
C TYR A 90 -8.21 -12.85 -6.10
N LEU A 91 -9.25 -12.86 -5.27
CA LEU A 91 -10.09 -11.71 -5.04
C LEU A 91 -9.43 -10.79 -3.99
N VAL A 92 -9.78 -9.50 -4.02
CA VAL A 92 -9.30 -8.55 -3.01
C VAL A 92 -10.49 -7.91 -2.31
N SER A 93 -10.55 -8.04 -0.99
CA SER A 93 -11.47 -7.29 -0.14
C SER A 93 -10.75 -6.06 0.41
N ARG A 94 -11.33 -4.87 0.20
CA ARG A 94 -10.80 -3.60 0.71
C ARG A 94 -11.49 -3.25 2.03
N HIS A 95 -10.70 -3.02 3.07
CA HIS A 95 -11.15 -2.61 4.39
C HIS A 95 -10.56 -1.23 4.70
N LEU A 96 -11.43 -0.24 4.86
CA LEU A 96 -11.02 1.13 5.17
C LEU A 96 -10.99 1.33 6.68
N THR A 97 -9.94 1.96 7.17
CA THR A 97 -9.72 2.24 8.59
C THR A 97 -9.70 3.74 8.84
N ASN A 98 -10.16 4.14 10.02
CA ASN A 98 -10.05 5.53 10.44
C ASN A 98 -8.60 5.85 10.81
N GLU A 99 -8.12 7.01 10.38
CA GLU A 99 -6.80 7.50 10.78
C GLU A 99 -6.70 7.60 12.32
N ASN A 100 -5.55 7.18 12.85
CA ASN A 100 -5.24 7.18 14.30
C ASN A 100 -6.22 6.35 15.16
N SER A 101 -6.87 5.32 14.59
CA SER A 101 -7.73 4.40 15.34
C SER A 101 -7.21 2.96 15.24
N PRO A 102 -6.42 2.51 16.22
CA PRO A 102 -5.99 1.11 16.33
C PRO A 102 -7.18 0.14 16.37
N GLU A 103 -8.28 0.53 17.00
CA GLU A 103 -9.49 -0.29 17.11
C GLU A 103 -10.14 -0.54 15.74
N SER A 104 -10.14 0.47 14.87
CA SER A 104 -10.65 0.35 13.50
C SER A 104 -9.81 -0.65 12.69
N GLU A 105 -8.49 -0.61 12.86
CA GLU A 105 -7.57 -1.52 12.18
C GLU A 105 -7.72 -2.95 12.73
N VAL A 106 -7.79 -3.11 14.07
CA VAL A 106 -8.07 -4.40 14.72
C VAL A 106 -9.40 -4.99 14.26
N ALA A 107 -10.44 -4.18 14.12
CA ALA A 107 -11.74 -4.64 13.60
C ALA A 107 -11.62 -5.15 12.15
N ALA A 108 -10.88 -4.44 11.30
CA ALA A 108 -10.63 -4.87 9.91
C ALA A 108 -9.86 -6.20 9.82
N PHE A 109 -8.83 -6.38 10.66
CA PHE A 109 -8.11 -7.65 10.78
C PHE A 109 -9.02 -8.79 11.26
N SER A 110 -9.85 -8.52 12.28
CA SER A 110 -10.79 -9.50 12.83
C SER A 110 -11.81 -9.94 11.77
N GLU A 111 -12.33 -9.00 10.98
CA GLU A 111 -13.23 -9.30 9.86
C GLU A 111 -12.54 -10.15 8.79
N ALA A 112 -11.31 -9.81 8.42
CA ALA A 112 -10.51 -10.59 7.46
C ALA A 112 -10.30 -12.03 7.96
N LYS A 113 -10.00 -12.21 9.25
CA LYS A 113 -9.85 -13.53 9.89
C LYS A 113 -11.16 -14.33 9.86
N VAL A 114 -12.28 -13.70 10.21
CA VAL A 114 -13.61 -14.35 10.13
C VAL A 114 -13.95 -14.77 8.70
N ARG A 115 -13.53 -14.01 7.71
CA ARG A 115 -13.70 -14.32 6.28
C ARG A 115 -12.73 -15.38 5.77
N GLN A 116 -11.78 -15.83 6.59
CA GLN A 116 -10.76 -16.82 6.24
C GLN A 116 -9.98 -16.43 4.98
N VAL A 117 -9.52 -15.17 4.89
CA VAL A 117 -8.69 -14.71 3.79
C VAL A 117 -7.33 -15.42 3.81
N LYS A 118 -6.68 -15.54 2.66
CA LYS A 118 -5.35 -16.18 2.54
C LYS A 118 -4.18 -15.31 2.97
N GLY A 119 -4.39 -14.00 3.05
CA GLY A 119 -3.35 -13.06 3.48
C GLY A 119 -3.92 -11.66 3.66
N ILE A 120 -3.22 -10.85 4.45
CA ILE A 120 -3.59 -9.48 4.76
C ILE A 120 -2.42 -8.55 4.43
N ALA A 121 -2.63 -7.60 3.51
CA ALA A 121 -1.75 -6.46 3.34
C ALA A 121 -2.32 -5.26 4.10
N CYS A 122 -1.49 -4.53 4.83
CA CYS A 122 -1.93 -3.40 5.65
C CYS A 122 -1.05 -2.16 5.43
N ILE A 123 -1.66 -1.06 4.95
CA ILE A 123 -1.08 0.28 5.09
C ILE A 123 -1.59 0.80 6.43
N SER A 124 -0.78 0.66 7.47
CA SER A 124 -1.22 0.95 8.84
C SER A 124 -1.55 2.44 9.02
N ALA A 125 -2.69 2.68 9.68
CA ALA A 125 -3.12 4.00 10.12
C ALA A 125 -2.59 4.35 11.51
N VAL A 126 -1.84 3.44 12.17
CA VAL A 126 -1.28 3.64 13.51
C VAL A 126 0.22 3.82 13.46
N ALA A 127 0.72 4.54 14.44
CA ALA A 127 2.12 4.94 14.52
C ALA A 127 3.04 3.88 15.16
N GLY A 128 2.48 2.83 15.77
CA GLY A 128 3.24 1.79 16.48
C GLY A 128 3.71 2.22 17.86
N THR A 129 2.98 3.10 18.52
CA THR A 129 3.25 3.51 19.92
C THR A 129 3.04 2.35 20.91
N ALA A 130 3.60 2.46 22.11
CA ALA A 130 3.46 1.42 23.14
C ALA A 130 1.99 1.15 23.52
N SER A 131 1.14 2.17 23.55
CA SER A 131 -0.29 2.04 23.83
C SER A 131 -1.04 1.30 22.72
N GLU A 132 -0.74 1.62 21.48
CA GLU A 132 -1.31 0.94 20.30
C GLU A 132 -0.88 -0.53 20.27
N THR A 133 0.39 -0.82 20.59
CA THR A 133 0.91 -2.19 20.70
C THR A 133 0.10 -3.02 21.70
N VAL A 134 -0.33 -2.44 22.83
CA VAL A 134 -1.16 -3.13 23.81
C VAL A 134 -2.54 -3.48 23.24
N ILE A 135 -3.16 -2.59 22.44
CA ILE A 135 -4.46 -2.83 21.81
C ILE A 135 -4.35 -4.03 20.85
N TYR A 136 -3.31 -4.07 20.04
CA TYR A 136 -3.09 -5.19 19.12
C TYR A 136 -2.80 -6.51 19.85
N LYS A 137 -1.99 -6.50 20.90
CA LYS A 137 -1.73 -7.70 21.72
C LYS A 137 -3.01 -8.24 22.34
N ASN A 138 -3.84 -7.36 22.91
CA ASN A 138 -5.10 -7.73 23.56
C ASN A 138 -6.15 -8.24 22.56
N SER A 139 -6.03 -7.89 21.28
CA SER A 139 -6.95 -8.37 20.24
C SER A 139 -6.76 -9.83 19.88
N GLY A 140 -5.62 -10.44 20.22
CA GLY A 140 -5.27 -11.82 19.84
C GLY A 140 -5.09 -12.03 18.32
N ILE A 141 -4.98 -10.94 17.55
CA ILE A 141 -4.82 -11.02 16.09
C ILE A 141 -3.44 -11.53 15.71
N PHE A 142 -2.42 -11.12 16.43
CA PHE A 142 -1.01 -11.50 16.17
C PHE A 142 -0.52 -12.65 17.05
N GLY A 143 -1.41 -13.32 17.78
CA GLY A 143 -1.06 -14.37 18.73
C GLY A 143 -0.28 -13.83 19.95
N GLU A 144 0.28 -14.73 20.77
CA GLU A 144 1.29 -14.33 21.75
C GLU A 144 2.59 -14.04 20.99
N MET A 145 3.08 -12.80 21.07
CA MET A 145 4.26 -12.32 20.35
C MET A 145 5.57 -12.88 20.95
N GLU A 146 5.58 -14.14 21.31
CA GLU A 146 6.81 -14.84 21.66
C GLU A 146 7.48 -15.30 20.36
N PRO A 147 8.78 -15.08 20.17
CA PRO A 147 9.49 -15.41 18.92
C PRO A 147 9.42 -16.90 18.52
N ASP A 148 9.07 -17.76 19.48
CA ASP A 148 9.03 -19.22 19.31
C ASP A 148 7.62 -19.82 19.36
N SER A 149 6.55 -19.00 19.49
CA SER A 149 5.19 -19.54 19.51
C SER A 149 4.69 -19.76 18.07
N ASN A 150 4.64 -21.03 17.64
CA ASN A 150 3.95 -21.50 16.43
C ASN A 150 2.43 -21.26 16.46
N ASN A 151 1.91 -20.44 17.38
CA ASN A 151 0.50 -20.09 17.56
C ASN A 151 0.14 -18.71 16.99
N GLY A 152 0.96 -18.16 16.08
CA GLY A 152 0.60 -17.00 15.27
C GLY A 152 -0.64 -17.25 14.44
N THR A 153 -1.27 -16.19 13.96
CA THR A 153 -2.36 -16.30 12.99
C THR A 153 -1.87 -17.15 11.82
N ASP A 154 -2.63 -18.17 11.42
CA ASP A 154 -2.37 -18.96 10.21
C ASP A 154 -2.44 -18.11 8.92
N ILE A 155 -2.71 -16.81 9.05
CA ILE A 155 -2.88 -15.86 7.95
C ILE A 155 -1.67 -14.94 7.90
N PRO A 156 -0.86 -14.95 6.80
CA PRO A 156 0.28 -14.06 6.64
C PRO A 156 -0.16 -12.59 6.59
N VAL A 157 0.58 -11.74 7.30
CA VAL A 157 0.38 -10.29 7.34
C VAL A 157 1.61 -9.58 6.76
N LEU A 158 1.37 -8.67 5.81
CA LEU A 158 2.38 -7.82 5.20
C LEU A 158 2.06 -6.35 5.49
N PHE A 159 2.90 -5.66 6.25
CA PHE A 159 2.79 -4.21 6.37
C PHE A 159 3.40 -3.51 5.17
N VAL A 160 2.73 -2.45 4.73
CA VAL A 160 3.07 -1.72 3.52
C VAL A 160 3.25 -0.23 3.83
N ASP A 161 4.25 0.40 3.22
CA ASP A 161 4.54 1.84 3.26
C ASP A 161 4.95 2.38 4.63
N ARG A 162 4.32 1.97 5.71
CA ARG A 162 4.64 2.37 7.09
C ARG A 162 5.07 1.16 7.91
N LYS A 163 6.24 1.26 8.54
CA LYS A 163 6.72 0.27 9.50
C LYS A 163 5.93 0.39 10.79
N THR A 164 5.54 -0.74 11.33
CA THR A 164 4.92 -0.83 12.65
C THR A 164 5.91 -1.39 13.67
N GLY A 165 5.60 -1.34 14.95
CA GLY A 165 6.41 -1.98 15.99
C GLY A 165 6.23 -3.50 16.08
N PHE A 166 5.46 -4.11 15.16
CA PHE A 166 5.20 -5.55 15.17
C PHE A 166 6.24 -6.31 14.35
N PRO A 167 6.70 -7.50 14.83
CA PRO A 167 7.53 -8.39 14.04
C PRO A 167 6.68 -9.00 12.92
N SER A 168 6.82 -8.46 11.73
CA SER A 168 6.07 -8.87 10.54
C SER A 168 6.81 -8.45 9.29
N ASP A 169 6.42 -9.02 8.17
CA ASP A 169 6.96 -8.62 6.88
C ASP A 169 6.58 -7.20 6.53
N PHE A 170 7.50 -6.54 5.86
CA PHE A 170 7.35 -5.15 5.46
C PHE A 170 7.83 -4.91 4.03
N ILE A 171 7.11 -4.07 3.31
CA ILE A 171 7.53 -3.50 2.02
C ILE A 171 7.15 -2.03 1.97
N GLY A 172 8.06 -1.17 1.54
CA GLY A 172 7.81 0.28 1.47
C GLY A 172 8.89 1.03 0.70
N PHE A 173 8.83 2.33 0.76
CA PHE A 173 9.83 3.22 0.18
C PHE A 173 10.94 3.53 1.17
N ASP A 174 12.08 3.95 0.63
CA ASP A 174 13.20 4.49 1.40
C ASP A 174 12.97 6.00 1.64
N TYR A 175 12.19 6.31 2.66
CA TYR A 175 11.87 7.69 3.02
C TYR A 175 13.10 8.47 3.54
N GLU A 176 14.07 7.80 4.14
CA GLU A 176 15.32 8.44 4.56
C GLU A 176 16.10 8.93 3.36
N LYS A 177 16.24 8.09 2.32
CA LYS A 177 16.86 8.48 1.07
C LYS A 177 16.09 9.61 0.37
N ALA A 178 14.77 9.61 0.42
CA ALA A 178 13.95 10.69 -0.11
C ALA A 178 14.23 12.01 0.61
N GLY A 179 14.31 11.98 1.94
CA GLY A 179 14.70 13.15 2.75
C GLY A 179 16.08 13.67 2.40
N GLN A 180 17.08 12.79 2.28
CA GLN A 180 18.44 13.15 1.88
C GLN A 180 18.46 13.81 0.49
N ALA A 181 17.75 13.25 -0.49
CA ALA A 181 17.68 13.78 -1.84
C ALA A 181 17.03 15.17 -1.88
N MET A 182 16.00 15.39 -1.07
CA MET A 182 15.36 16.70 -0.93
C MET A 182 16.27 17.74 -0.27
N ALA A 183 17.00 17.36 0.78
CA ALA A 183 17.98 18.21 1.42
C ALA A 183 19.12 18.58 0.47
N GLU A 184 19.57 17.65 -0.37
CA GLU A 184 20.57 17.93 -1.40
C GLU A 184 20.12 19.02 -2.37
N LYS A 185 18.84 18.99 -2.80
CA LYS A 185 18.26 20.06 -3.62
C LYS A 185 18.26 21.41 -2.89
N ALA A 186 17.98 21.42 -1.58
CA ALA A 186 18.03 22.64 -0.77
C ALA A 186 19.43 23.24 -0.72
N LEU A 187 20.45 22.41 -0.54
CA LEU A 187 21.86 22.82 -0.52
C LEU A 187 22.32 23.34 -1.87
N GLN A 188 21.96 22.65 -2.97
CA GLN A 188 22.31 23.07 -4.33
C GLN A 188 21.67 24.40 -4.73
N ALA A 189 20.44 24.66 -4.29
CA ALA A 189 19.72 25.91 -4.53
C ALA A 189 20.28 27.08 -3.69
N GLY A 190 21.07 26.80 -2.64
CA GLY A 190 21.70 27.83 -1.81
C GLY A 190 20.73 28.62 -0.94
N TYR A 191 19.58 28.04 -0.56
CA TYR A 191 18.62 28.69 0.33
C TYR A 191 19.24 29.01 1.69
N ARG A 192 18.81 30.14 2.26
CA ARG A 192 19.20 30.60 3.60
C ARG A 192 18.13 30.30 4.65
N SER A 193 16.87 30.17 4.23
CA SER A 193 15.72 29.86 5.11
C SER A 193 14.73 28.98 4.37
N ILE A 194 14.42 27.82 4.93
CA ILE A 194 13.47 26.85 4.39
C ILE A 194 12.54 26.34 5.47
N CYS A 195 11.38 25.85 5.05
CA CYS A 195 10.46 25.13 5.91
C CYS A 195 10.42 23.65 5.54
N LEU A 196 10.67 22.78 6.50
CA LEU A 196 10.42 21.34 6.43
C LEU A 196 9.03 21.08 6.99
N LEU A 197 8.05 20.80 6.12
CA LEU A 197 6.66 20.54 6.48
C LEU A 197 6.36 19.06 6.33
N THR A 198 5.98 18.39 7.44
CA THR A 198 5.77 16.96 7.49
C THR A 198 4.44 16.60 8.13
N GLY A 199 4.02 15.35 7.96
CA GLY A 199 2.86 14.78 8.62
C GLY A 199 3.12 14.42 10.09
N ASN A 200 2.30 13.50 10.62
CA ASN A 200 2.42 13.06 12.01
C ASN A 200 3.83 12.47 12.28
N PRO A 201 4.60 13.05 13.23
CA PRO A 201 5.98 12.63 13.52
C PRO A 201 6.07 11.21 14.10
N ASP A 202 4.98 10.60 14.49
CA ASP A 202 4.98 9.22 14.99
C ASP A 202 4.99 8.19 13.88
N TYR A 203 4.56 8.52 12.67
CA TYR A 203 4.67 7.61 11.54
C TYR A 203 6.12 7.38 11.10
N SER A 204 6.46 6.11 10.82
CA SER A 204 7.82 5.73 10.42
C SER A 204 8.28 6.43 9.15
N SER A 205 7.40 6.62 8.17
CA SER A 205 7.68 7.34 6.93
C SER A 205 8.10 8.79 7.18
N GLU A 206 7.38 9.49 8.06
CA GLU A 206 7.67 10.88 8.42
C GLU A 206 8.98 10.99 9.24
N LYS A 207 9.18 10.07 10.20
CA LYS A 207 10.43 9.99 10.98
C LYS A 207 11.65 9.78 10.08
N ASP A 208 11.56 8.79 9.17
CA ASP A 208 12.65 8.43 8.27
C ASP A 208 12.95 9.59 7.31
N PHE A 209 11.91 10.23 6.75
CA PHE A 209 12.07 11.40 5.88
C PHE A 209 12.73 12.57 6.62
N CYS A 210 12.24 12.93 7.81
CA CYS A 210 12.82 13.98 8.63
C CYS A 210 14.28 13.69 8.98
N ARG A 211 14.58 12.46 9.41
CA ARG A 211 15.94 12.05 9.75
C ARG A 211 16.87 12.24 8.56
N GLY A 212 16.50 11.71 7.39
CA GLY A 212 17.33 11.85 6.18
C GLY A 212 17.55 13.30 5.78
N PHE A 213 16.50 14.11 5.84
CA PHE A 213 16.59 15.53 5.51
C PHE A 213 17.47 16.30 6.48
N LEU A 214 17.21 16.20 7.78
CA LEU A 214 17.90 16.97 8.81
C LEU A 214 19.37 16.57 8.92
N THR A 215 19.69 15.28 8.91
CA THR A 215 21.08 14.79 8.91
C THR A 215 21.87 15.34 7.71
N ARG A 216 21.26 15.40 6.53
CA ARG A 216 21.95 15.96 5.34
C ARG A 216 22.12 17.47 5.42
N MET A 217 21.25 18.18 6.14
CA MET A 217 21.33 19.63 6.35
C MET A 217 22.31 20.03 7.49
N GLU A 218 22.78 19.09 8.29
CA GLU A 218 23.73 19.36 9.38
C GLU A 218 24.98 20.11 8.87
N GLY A 219 25.36 21.15 9.61
CA GLY A 219 26.52 21.99 9.27
C GLY A 219 26.28 22.98 8.14
N SER A 220 25.11 23.02 7.51
CA SER A 220 24.75 24.04 6.53
C SER A 220 24.47 25.38 7.20
N ALA A 221 24.66 26.50 6.45
CA ALA A 221 24.25 27.83 6.90
C ALA A 221 22.77 28.13 6.72
N CYS A 222 22.00 27.17 6.23
CA CYS A 222 20.56 27.29 5.99
C CYS A 222 19.77 27.14 7.28
N GLN A 223 18.89 28.08 7.58
CA GLN A 223 17.93 27.94 8.67
C GLN A 223 16.80 27.00 8.25
N VAL A 224 16.60 25.92 8.98
CA VAL A 224 15.50 24.96 8.77
C VAL A 224 14.44 25.17 9.84
N ILE A 225 13.24 25.56 9.43
CA ILE A 225 12.07 25.65 10.30
C ILE A 225 11.27 24.37 10.11
N GLN A 226 11.25 23.52 11.12
CA GLN A 226 10.48 22.26 11.07
C GLN A 226 9.07 22.48 11.60
N ILE A 227 8.08 22.09 10.81
CA ILE A 227 6.66 22.11 11.17
C ILE A 227 6.06 20.74 10.84
N TRP A 228 5.31 20.20 11.77
CA TRP A 228 4.48 19.04 11.48
C TRP A 228 2.99 19.36 11.59
N THR A 229 2.16 18.70 10.83
CA THR A 229 0.70 18.88 10.85
C THR A 229 -0.01 17.55 10.63
N ASP A 230 -1.06 17.35 11.38
CA ASP A 230 -1.98 16.22 11.24
C ASP A 230 -3.16 16.54 10.30
N SER A 231 -3.33 17.82 9.97
CA SER A 231 -4.49 18.29 9.20
C SER A 231 -4.22 19.63 8.53
N PHE A 232 -4.59 19.75 7.26
CA PHE A 232 -4.57 20.99 6.50
C PHE A 232 -5.47 22.09 7.00
N ARG A 233 -6.50 21.76 7.76
CA ARG A 233 -7.40 22.78 8.32
C ARG A 233 -6.67 23.73 9.29
N LYS A 234 -5.45 23.40 9.69
CA LYS A 234 -4.60 24.19 10.59
C LYS A 234 -3.57 25.07 9.89
N TYR A 235 -3.54 25.13 8.54
CA TYR A 235 -2.50 25.92 7.84
C TYR A 235 -2.54 27.42 8.15
N GLN A 236 -3.67 27.97 8.57
CA GLN A 236 -3.74 29.35 9.06
C GLN A 236 -2.82 29.60 10.27
N ASN A 237 -2.62 28.59 11.11
CA ASN A 237 -1.69 28.65 12.22
C ASN A 237 -0.23 28.60 11.75
N ILE A 238 0.04 27.91 10.64
CA ILE A 238 1.38 27.80 10.03
C ILE A 238 1.86 29.18 9.61
N MET A 239 1.00 30.03 9.04
CA MET A 239 1.35 31.38 8.62
C MET A 239 1.75 32.31 9.79
N GLN A 240 1.15 32.10 10.95
CA GLN A 240 1.50 32.88 12.16
C GLN A 240 2.95 32.60 12.62
N ILE A 241 3.47 31.39 12.34
CA ILE A 241 4.85 31.02 12.70
C ILE A 241 5.86 31.87 11.94
N PHE A 242 5.53 32.29 10.72
CA PHE A 242 6.44 33.05 9.87
C PHE A 242 6.40 34.57 10.11
N ASN A 243 5.53 35.09 10.98
CA ASN A 243 5.43 36.52 11.28
C ASN A 243 5.44 37.43 10.02
N GLY A 244 4.80 36.99 8.95
CA GLY A 244 4.72 37.72 7.69
C GLY A 244 5.92 37.58 6.74
N THR A 245 6.95 36.81 7.12
CA THR A 245 8.12 36.57 6.23
C THR A 245 8.17 35.07 5.91
N LEU A 246 7.81 34.68 4.68
CA LEU A 246 7.87 33.29 4.24
C LEU A 246 9.31 32.79 4.10
N PRO A 247 9.56 31.48 4.27
CA PRO A 247 10.82 30.86 3.87
C PRO A 247 10.99 30.93 2.34
N GLN A 248 12.22 30.77 1.87
CA GLN A 248 12.52 30.77 0.43
C GLN A 248 11.97 29.51 -0.26
N ALA A 249 11.87 28.40 0.48
CA ALA A 249 11.29 27.17 -0.04
C ALA A 249 10.59 26.34 1.05
N PHE A 250 9.62 25.55 0.64
CA PHE A 250 8.98 24.50 1.41
C PHE A 250 9.44 23.13 0.93
N PHE A 251 9.88 22.28 1.84
CA PHE A 251 10.18 20.87 1.62
C PHE A 251 9.13 20.03 2.34
N ILE A 252 8.34 19.29 1.59
CA ILE A 252 7.07 18.70 2.06
C ILE A 252 7.07 17.20 1.83
N SER A 253 6.83 16.42 2.90
CA SER A 253 6.84 14.97 2.87
C SER A 253 5.68 14.34 2.10
N ASN A 254 4.61 15.09 1.83
CA ASN A 254 3.36 14.58 1.28
C ASN A 254 2.76 15.53 0.24
N TYR A 255 2.37 14.98 -0.92
CA TYR A 255 1.83 15.75 -2.03
C TYR A 255 0.56 16.56 -1.68
N GLY A 256 -0.37 15.97 -0.90
CA GLY A 256 -1.57 16.69 -0.48
C GLY A 256 -1.25 17.93 0.36
N PHE A 257 -0.15 17.89 1.12
CA PHE A 257 0.37 19.04 1.84
C PHE A 257 0.98 20.09 0.91
N ALA A 258 1.56 19.70 -0.20
CA ALA A 258 2.12 20.64 -1.15
C ALA A 258 1.04 21.45 -1.88
N GLU A 259 -0.08 20.82 -2.26
CA GLU A 259 -1.21 21.52 -2.86
C GLU A 259 -1.77 22.60 -1.91
N SER A 260 -1.95 22.26 -0.65
CA SER A 260 -2.46 23.23 0.33
C SER A 260 -1.44 24.30 0.69
N ALA A 261 -0.14 24.01 0.70
CA ALA A 261 0.89 25.03 0.87
C ALA A 261 0.88 26.00 -0.31
N LYS A 262 0.68 25.53 -1.54
CA LYS A 262 0.53 26.38 -2.72
C LYS A 262 -0.70 27.27 -2.64
N ASP A 263 -1.85 26.71 -2.28
CA ASP A 263 -3.10 27.46 -2.12
C ASP A 263 -2.94 28.55 -1.04
N MET A 264 -2.29 28.21 0.05
CA MET A 264 -1.96 29.14 1.13
C MET A 264 -1.08 30.28 0.62
N CYS A 265 0.04 29.99 -0.03
CA CYS A 265 0.94 31.00 -0.58
C CYS A 265 0.21 31.90 -1.59
N THR A 266 -0.60 31.34 -2.47
CA THR A 266 -1.37 32.08 -3.46
C THR A 266 -2.41 32.99 -2.81
N THR A 267 -3.09 32.52 -1.76
CA THR A 267 -4.15 33.28 -1.07
C THR A 267 -3.60 34.46 -0.29
N PHE A 268 -2.46 34.30 0.36
CA PHE A 268 -1.92 35.32 1.25
C PHE A 268 -0.92 36.28 0.57
N TYR A 269 -0.24 35.83 -0.50
CA TYR A 269 0.84 36.60 -1.14
C TYR A 269 0.58 36.88 -2.63
N GLY A 270 -0.50 36.35 -3.19
CA GLY A 270 -0.78 36.48 -4.62
C GLY A 270 0.11 35.58 -5.50
N LYS A 271 0.06 35.81 -6.82
CA LYS A 271 0.91 35.10 -7.80
C LYS A 271 2.17 35.90 -8.15
N GLU A 272 2.71 36.69 -7.22
CA GLU A 272 3.80 37.61 -7.51
C GLU A 272 5.16 36.90 -7.54
N GLU A 273 6.14 37.55 -8.24
CA GLU A 273 7.56 37.18 -8.20
C GLU A 273 8.04 37.17 -6.74
N GLY A 274 8.57 36.01 -6.30
CA GLY A 274 9.05 35.82 -4.94
C GLY A 274 8.26 34.81 -4.10
N SER A 275 7.28 34.12 -4.68
CA SER A 275 6.63 32.97 -4.02
C SER A 275 7.68 31.90 -3.69
N PRO A 276 7.56 31.23 -2.53
CA PRO A 276 8.46 30.14 -2.16
C PRO A 276 8.43 28.99 -3.16
N ASP A 277 9.60 28.40 -3.41
CA ASP A 277 9.66 27.14 -4.15
C ASP A 277 9.05 26.00 -3.32
N ILE A 278 8.36 25.10 -3.98
CA ILE A 278 7.68 23.97 -3.31
C ILE A 278 8.27 22.65 -3.81
N TYR A 279 8.93 21.94 -2.91
CA TYR A 279 9.49 20.61 -3.10
C TYR A 279 8.61 19.60 -2.37
N THR A 280 8.25 18.51 -3.03
CA THR A 280 7.39 17.50 -2.42
C THR A 280 7.69 16.08 -2.85
N VAL A 281 7.49 15.14 -1.94
CA VAL A 281 7.34 13.73 -2.30
C VAL A 281 5.99 13.56 -2.99
N SER A 282 5.99 12.97 -4.18
CA SER A 282 4.82 12.88 -5.04
C SER A 282 4.63 11.48 -5.61
N PRO A 283 3.39 11.01 -5.76
CA PRO A 283 3.11 9.84 -6.60
C PRO A 283 3.54 10.08 -8.05
N LEU A 284 4.05 9.05 -8.72
CA LEU A 284 4.61 9.12 -10.07
C LEU A 284 3.67 9.73 -11.14
N PHE A 285 2.35 9.67 -10.93
CA PHE A 285 1.35 10.01 -11.96
C PHE A 285 0.54 11.26 -11.67
N THR A 286 0.97 12.08 -10.74
CA THR A 286 0.25 13.28 -10.41
C THR A 286 0.65 14.40 -11.36
N ILE A 287 -0.25 14.70 -12.28
CA ILE A 287 -0.37 15.95 -13.04
C ILE A 287 0.93 16.42 -13.73
N PRO A 288 0.96 16.45 -15.07
CA PRO A 288 2.16 16.79 -15.85
C PRO A 288 2.69 18.21 -15.61
N GLU A 289 1.83 19.14 -15.21
CA GLU A 289 2.13 20.56 -15.18
C GLU A 289 1.75 21.17 -13.83
N ASN A 290 2.63 21.08 -12.87
CA ASN A 290 2.52 21.92 -11.70
C ASN A 290 3.90 22.41 -11.27
N ASP A 291 3.90 23.56 -10.63
CA ASP A 291 5.05 24.32 -10.19
C ASP A 291 5.80 23.64 -9.01
N PHE A 292 5.66 22.30 -8.84
CA PHE A 292 6.32 21.58 -7.77
C PHE A 292 7.57 20.86 -8.27
N ILE A 293 8.65 20.94 -7.50
CA ILE A 293 9.84 20.12 -7.68
C ILE A 293 9.62 18.82 -6.92
N LYS A 294 9.58 17.66 -7.62
CA LYS A 294 9.11 16.40 -7.08
C LYS A 294 10.22 15.40 -6.82
N TYR A 295 10.06 14.63 -5.76
CA TYR A 295 10.68 13.32 -5.59
C TYR A 295 9.58 12.25 -5.79
N GLU A 296 9.69 11.47 -6.85
CA GLU A 296 8.61 10.58 -7.26
C GLU A 296 8.69 9.21 -6.59
N MET A 297 7.54 8.73 -6.09
CA MET A 297 7.35 7.40 -5.51
C MET A 297 6.31 6.62 -6.30
N ASN A 298 6.67 5.43 -6.76
CA ASN A 298 5.82 4.63 -7.62
C ASN A 298 4.90 3.69 -6.81
N TYR A 299 3.75 4.21 -6.38
CA TYR A 299 2.77 3.43 -5.62
C TYR A 299 2.12 2.28 -6.42
N ARG A 300 2.07 2.36 -7.75
CA ARG A 300 1.62 1.23 -8.59
C ARG A 300 2.61 0.07 -8.53
N GLN A 301 3.90 0.37 -8.60
CA GLN A 301 4.91 -0.67 -8.46
C GLN A 301 4.93 -1.27 -7.07
N LEU A 302 4.75 -0.43 -6.04
CA LEU A 302 4.64 -0.90 -4.65
C LEU A 302 3.44 -1.84 -4.47
N GLY A 303 2.26 -1.49 -5.04
CA GLY A 303 1.07 -2.34 -4.97
C GLY A 303 1.25 -3.68 -5.64
N LYS A 304 1.82 -3.70 -6.84
CA LYS A 304 2.14 -4.96 -7.56
C LYS A 304 3.10 -5.85 -6.76
N ARG A 305 4.16 -5.27 -6.19
CA ARG A 305 5.15 -6.01 -5.39
C ARG A 305 4.56 -6.52 -4.07
N ALA A 306 3.74 -5.72 -3.41
CA ALA A 306 3.06 -6.13 -2.18
C ALA A 306 2.12 -7.32 -2.45
N ALA A 307 1.35 -7.28 -3.53
CA ALA A 307 0.50 -8.39 -3.93
C ALA A 307 1.31 -9.66 -4.22
N LYS A 308 2.39 -9.55 -5.00
CA LYS A 308 3.30 -10.66 -5.29
C LYS A 308 3.84 -11.29 -4.02
N MET A 309 4.38 -10.49 -3.11
CA MET A 309 4.98 -10.95 -1.87
C MET A 309 3.95 -11.63 -0.95
N LEU A 310 2.74 -11.07 -0.85
CA LEU A 310 1.68 -11.64 -0.02
C LEU A 310 1.17 -12.96 -0.59
N ILE A 311 1.02 -13.08 -1.91
CA ILE A 311 0.61 -14.33 -2.56
C ILE A 311 1.63 -15.43 -2.31
N GLN A 312 2.92 -15.15 -2.49
CA GLN A 312 3.98 -16.12 -2.21
C GLN A 312 3.88 -16.65 -0.77
N LYS A 313 3.73 -15.77 0.22
CA LYS A 313 3.57 -16.18 1.62
C LYS A 313 2.29 -16.97 1.88
N ALA A 314 1.19 -16.61 1.24
CA ALA A 314 -0.07 -17.35 1.36
C ALA A 314 0.03 -18.77 0.78
N GLU A 315 0.81 -18.96 -0.28
CA GLU A 315 1.06 -20.26 -0.90
C GLU A 315 2.00 -21.11 -0.03
N GLU A 316 3.06 -20.53 0.53
CA GLU A 316 3.98 -21.19 1.48
C GLU A 316 3.26 -21.68 2.75
N THR A 317 2.38 -20.87 3.31
CA THR A 317 1.57 -21.23 4.50
C THR A 317 0.53 -22.30 4.18
N GLY A 318 0.01 -22.32 2.94
CA GLY A 318 -1.00 -23.28 2.49
C GLY A 318 -0.48 -24.67 2.10
N GLY A 319 0.84 -24.91 2.14
CA GLY A 319 1.45 -26.21 1.81
C GLY A 319 1.37 -26.60 0.32
N GLU A 320 1.09 -25.66 -0.57
CA GLU A 320 1.16 -25.87 -2.02
C GLU A 320 2.55 -25.39 -2.53
N GLU A 321 3.52 -26.29 -2.56
CA GLU A 321 4.79 -26.10 -3.27
C GLU A 321 4.53 -25.92 -4.78
N LYS A 322 4.45 -24.69 -5.24
CA LYS A 322 4.75 -24.37 -6.64
C LYS A 322 6.24 -24.07 -6.75
N THR A 323 6.90 -24.84 -7.61
CA THR A 323 8.36 -24.82 -7.79
C THR A 323 8.89 -23.43 -8.12
N ALA A 324 9.99 -23.06 -7.45
CA ALA A 324 10.68 -21.77 -7.49
C ALA A 324 11.27 -21.38 -8.88
N GLU A 325 11.09 -22.17 -9.91
CA GLU A 325 11.77 -21.98 -11.21
C GLU A 325 11.15 -20.92 -12.13
N GLU A 326 9.88 -20.53 -11.94
CA GLU A 326 9.25 -19.51 -12.78
C GLU A 326 9.52 -18.05 -12.36
N TYR A 327 10.08 -17.82 -11.17
CA TYR A 327 10.19 -16.47 -10.59
C TYR A 327 11.51 -15.76 -10.84
N THR A 328 12.57 -16.49 -11.23
CA THR A 328 13.94 -15.93 -11.34
C THR A 328 14.24 -15.17 -12.65
N ALA A 329 13.43 -15.30 -13.67
CA ALA A 329 13.72 -14.72 -14.99
C ALA A 329 13.39 -13.21 -15.10
N GLU A 330 12.42 -12.69 -14.32
CA GLU A 330 12.00 -11.29 -14.40
C GLU A 330 12.80 -10.36 -13.45
N GLU A 331 13.33 -10.85 -12.34
CA GLU A 331 14.10 -10.05 -11.38
C GLU A 331 15.45 -9.56 -11.93
N SER A 332 16.11 -10.36 -12.75
CA SER A 332 17.42 -10.03 -13.35
C SER A 332 17.39 -8.82 -14.29
N THR A 333 16.23 -8.47 -14.83
CA THR A 333 16.09 -7.37 -15.80
C THR A 333 15.72 -6.04 -15.14
N ALA A 334 15.06 -6.05 -13.98
CA ALA A 334 14.63 -4.86 -13.26
C ALA A 334 15.77 -4.26 -12.40
N GLU A 335 16.60 -5.09 -11.78
CA GLU A 335 17.77 -4.63 -11.01
C GLU A 335 18.84 -3.97 -11.91
N LYS A 336 18.99 -4.43 -13.15
CA LYS A 336 19.96 -3.85 -14.10
C LYS A 336 19.54 -2.49 -14.67
N LYS A 337 18.30 -2.03 -14.47
CA LYS A 337 17.80 -0.75 -15.01
C LYS A 337 17.67 0.36 -13.97
N GLY A 338 18.13 0.19 -12.74
CA GLY A 338 18.23 1.27 -11.74
C GLY A 338 16.90 1.98 -11.41
N LEU A 339 15.76 1.27 -11.48
CA LEU A 339 14.41 1.86 -11.34
C LEU A 339 13.95 2.11 -9.89
N TRP A 340 14.90 2.38 -8.99
CA TRP A 340 14.62 2.78 -7.62
C TRP A 340 15.06 4.23 -7.43
N GLY A 341 14.10 5.18 -7.46
CA GLY A 341 14.26 6.54 -6.95
C GLY A 341 15.62 7.20 -7.23
N GLY A 342 16.20 6.97 -8.40
CA GLY A 342 17.40 7.62 -8.86
C GLY A 342 17.01 8.79 -9.76
N ILE A 343 17.62 9.93 -9.52
CA ILE A 343 17.61 11.11 -10.38
C ILE A 343 18.09 10.63 -11.77
N PRO A 344 17.40 10.90 -12.89
CA PRO A 344 17.99 10.69 -14.20
C PRO A 344 19.26 11.55 -14.29
N GLU A 345 20.41 10.93 -14.56
CA GLU A 345 21.60 11.64 -14.96
C GLU A 345 21.26 12.48 -16.21
N ASN A 346 21.41 13.79 -16.08
CA ASN A 346 21.31 14.68 -17.21
C ASN A 346 22.33 14.23 -18.27
N SER A 347 21.86 13.67 -19.35
CA SER A 347 22.66 13.58 -20.59
C SER A 347 22.91 15.01 -21.04
N GLU A 348 24.15 15.45 -20.87
CA GLU A 348 24.69 16.61 -21.59
C GLU A 348 24.41 16.44 -23.07
N SER A 349 23.53 17.26 -23.61
CA SER A 349 23.43 17.42 -25.06
C SER A 349 24.49 18.43 -25.47
N GLU A 350 25.60 17.90 -25.97
CA GLU A 350 26.48 18.68 -26.84
C GLU A 350 25.73 19.11 -28.11
N ASN A 351 25.93 20.42 -28.41
CA ASN A 351 26.09 21.03 -29.73
C ASN A 351 25.05 20.81 -30.85
N HIS A 352 24.26 21.78 -31.18
CA HIS A 352 24.51 22.78 -32.28
C HIS A 352 23.40 23.81 -32.29
#